data_2318da8ce56eed9b2915ca2b8c332697
#
_entry.id   2318da8ce56eed9b2915ca2b8c332697
#
_cell.length_a   1.000
_cell.length_b   1.000
_cell.length_c   1.000
_cell.angle_alpha   90.00
_cell.angle_beta   90.00
_cell.angle_gamma   90.00
#
_symmetry.space_group_name_H-M   'P 1'
#
loop_
_entity.id
_entity.type
_entity.pdbx_description
1 polymer ?
#
loop_
_entity_poly.entity_id
_entity_poly.type
_entity_poly.pdbx_seq_one_letter_code
_entity_poly.pdbx_strand_id
1 'polypeptide(L)'
;MAKQKFYVVWDGVEDGVYTSWEACQEAVKGFSNAKYKSFKTEAEAEEAFALGYDAWKDIEKQKETAVSSSASVSSSPTTDEAVTPRPQVSTSTLPQGAINNSIAVDAACSGNPGKMEYRGVYLRTGKEIFHFGPVFGTNNIGEFLAIVHGLALLKQKGLDDMPIYSDSVNAQLWVRKKKCKTTLERNEKTEQLYQMIERAETWLKKNTYRNPIIKWPTEQWGEIPADFGRK
;
A
#
# COMPACT_ATOMS: atom_id res chain seq x y z
N MET A 1 5.75 14.60 36.45
CA MET A 1 5.33 14.85 35.06
C MET A 1 5.16 13.50 34.37
N ALA A 2 3.99 13.20 33.83
CA ALA A 2 3.77 11.96 33.07
C ALA A 2 4.64 11.99 31.81
N LYS A 3 5.45 10.94 31.62
CA LYS A 3 6.25 10.82 30.37
C LYS A 3 5.29 10.60 29.21
N GLN A 4 5.38 11.46 28.21
CA GLN A 4 4.64 11.33 26.95
C GLN A 4 4.98 9.98 26.32
N LYS A 5 3.98 9.27 25.84
CA LYS A 5 4.12 8.01 25.09
C LYS A 5 3.62 8.19 23.69
N PHE A 6 4.22 7.47 22.76
CA PHE A 6 3.83 7.40 21.37
C PHE A 6 3.31 6.01 21.07
N TYR A 7 2.30 5.90 20.25
CA TYR A 7 1.62 4.65 19.96
C TYR A 7 1.68 4.40 18.46
N VAL A 8 2.05 3.19 18.08
CA VAL A 8 2.05 2.76 16.68
C VAL A 8 0.90 1.77 16.50
N VAL A 9 0.11 1.98 15.47
CA VAL A 9 -0.88 1.03 14.98
C VAL A 9 -0.42 0.57 13.60
N TRP A 10 -0.08 -0.71 13.46
CA TRP A 10 0.29 -1.32 12.19
C TRP A 10 -0.90 -1.98 11.49
N ASP A 11 -1.89 -2.44 12.29
CA ASP A 11 -3.09 -3.11 11.81
C ASP A 11 -4.27 -2.59 12.64
N GLY A 12 -5.09 -1.76 12.05
CA GLY A 12 -6.22 -1.11 12.70
C GLY A 12 -7.21 -0.55 11.69
N VAL A 13 -8.15 0.23 12.17
CA VAL A 13 -9.04 1.05 11.32
C VAL A 13 -8.22 2.11 10.60
N GLU A 14 -7.23 2.66 11.28
CA GLU A 14 -6.27 3.63 10.73
C GLU A 14 -4.87 3.31 11.26
N ASP A 15 -3.96 2.92 10.35
CA ASP A 15 -2.56 2.63 10.69
C ASP A 15 -1.80 3.96 10.84
N GLY A 16 -0.93 4.08 11.85
CA GLY A 16 -0.19 5.34 12.05
C GLY A 16 0.54 5.42 13.37
N VAL A 17 1.20 6.58 13.58
CA VAL A 17 1.83 6.96 14.83
C VAL A 17 0.96 7.99 15.54
N TYR A 18 0.62 7.72 16.79
CA TYR A 18 -0.30 8.52 17.61
C TYR A 18 0.42 9.04 18.85
N THR A 19 0.15 10.28 19.21
CA THR A 19 0.72 10.95 20.40
C THR A 19 -0.13 10.80 21.65
N SER A 20 -1.33 10.22 21.53
CA SER A 20 -2.24 9.96 22.63
C SER A 20 -2.83 8.56 22.59
N TRP A 21 -3.16 8.02 23.77
CA TRP A 21 -3.82 6.72 23.88
C TRP A 21 -5.22 6.73 23.31
N GLU A 22 -5.95 7.81 23.49
CA GLU A 22 -7.32 8.00 23.01
C GLU A 22 -7.38 7.87 21.50
N ALA A 23 -6.48 8.55 20.78
CA ALA A 23 -6.40 8.47 19.33
C ALA A 23 -6.00 7.06 18.84
N CYS A 24 -5.05 6.42 19.53
CA CYS A 24 -4.69 5.03 19.25
C CYS A 24 -5.87 4.07 19.48
N GLN A 25 -6.63 4.28 20.54
CA GLN A 25 -7.79 3.45 20.87
C GLN A 25 -8.90 3.57 19.82
N GLU A 26 -9.15 4.75 19.31
CA GLU A 26 -10.10 4.95 18.20
C GLU A 26 -9.63 4.26 16.92
N ALA A 27 -8.32 4.32 16.64
CA ALA A 27 -7.72 3.68 15.47
C ALA A 27 -7.78 2.13 15.51
N VAL A 28 -7.96 1.52 16.66
CA VAL A 28 -8.05 0.05 16.81
C VAL A 28 -9.46 -0.42 17.20
N LYS A 29 -10.37 0.49 17.49
CA LYS A 29 -11.72 0.18 17.99
C LYS A 29 -12.51 -0.63 16.97
N GLY A 30 -12.98 -1.80 17.36
CA GLY A 30 -13.77 -2.68 16.50
C GLY A 30 -12.98 -3.47 15.47
N PHE A 31 -11.65 -3.34 15.46
CA PHE A 31 -10.78 -4.09 14.55
C PHE A 31 -10.30 -5.39 15.21
N SER A 32 -10.75 -6.53 14.67
CA SER A 32 -10.30 -7.85 15.13
C SER A 32 -8.83 -8.06 14.75
N ASN A 33 -7.99 -8.41 15.73
CA ASN A 33 -6.54 -8.62 15.56
C ASN A 33 -5.72 -7.34 15.30
N ALA A 34 -6.13 -6.20 15.87
CA ALA A 34 -5.33 -4.98 15.81
C ALA A 34 -3.90 -5.20 16.34
N LYS A 35 -2.93 -4.70 15.58
CA LYS A 35 -1.51 -4.74 15.95
C LYS A 35 -1.06 -3.34 16.30
N TYR A 36 -0.82 -3.10 17.59
CA TYR A 36 -0.36 -1.81 18.10
C TYR A 36 0.60 -1.95 19.26
N LYS A 37 1.44 -0.94 19.48
CA LYS A 37 2.37 -0.87 20.60
C LYS A 37 2.71 0.56 21.01
N SER A 38 3.10 0.76 22.28
CA SER A 38 3.57 2.05 22.79
C SER A 38 5.09 2.13 22.80
N PHE A 39 5.62 3.30 22.48
CA PHE A 39 7.04 3.64 22.46
C PHE A 39 7.34 4.81 23.39
N LYS A 40 8.61 4.97 23.77
CA LYS A 40 9.04 6.02 24.69
C LYS A 40 9.35 7.33 23.99
N THR A 41 9.74 7.27 22.72
CA THR A 41 10.08 8.41 21.88
C THR A 41 9.34 8.35 20.55
N GLU A 42 9.14 9.50 19.92
CA GLU A 42 8.53 9.62 18.62
C GLU A 42 9.37 8.94 17.54
N ALA A 43 10.69 9.15 17.58
CA ALA A 43 11.62 8.53 16.64
C ALA A 43 11.56 6.99 16.66
N GLU A 44 11.50 6.36 17.84
CA GLU A 44 11.32 4.91 17.94
C GLU A 44 9.97 4.45 17.38
N ALA A 45 8.91 5.24 17.55
CA ALA A 45 7.60 4.93 17.03
C ALA A 45 7.56 5.04 15.50
N GLU A 46 8.14 6.11 14.96
CA GLU A 46 8.24 6.30 13.49
C GLU A 46 9.09 5.22 12.82
N GLU A 47 10.24 4.87 13.41
CA GLU A 47 11.10 3.79 12.92
C GLU A 47 10.37 2.46 12.93
N ALA A 48 9.70 2.11 14.04
CA ALA A 48 8.94 0.89 14.16
C ALA A 48 7.76 0.83 13.16
N PHE A 49 7.10 1.96 12.94
CA PHE A 49 6.04 2.08 11.96
C PHE A 49 6.57 1.89 10.52
N ALA A 50 7.68 2.53 10.18
CA ALA A 50 8.32 2.43 8.86
C ALA A 50 8.80 1.00 8.54
N LEU A 51 9.29 0.27 9.53
CA LEU A 51 9.72 -1.13 9.38
C LEU A 51 8.54 -2.09 9.14
N GLY A 52 7.33 -1.75 9.62
CA GLY A 52 6.20 -2.65 9.65
C GLY A 52 6.26 -3.66 10.79
N TYR A 53 5.09 -4.22 11.16
CA TYR A 53 4.94 -5.05 12.37
C TYR A 53 5.83 -6.29 12.38
N ASP A 54 5.89 -7.03 11.27
CA ASP A 54 6.61 -8.31 11.23
C ASP A 54 8.13 -8.09 11.33
N ALA A 55 8.68 -7.15 10.55
CA ALA A 55 10.10 -6.81 10.59
C ALA A 55 10.51 -6.21 11.94
N TRP A 56 9.67 -5.34 12.52
CA TRP A 56 9.90 -4.79 13.84
C TRP A 56 9.90 -5.87 14.91
N LYS A 57 8.95 -6.81 14.88
CA LYS A 57 8.85 -7.93 15.84
C LYS A 57 10.06 -8.85 15.78
N ASP A 58 10.60 -9.11 14.58
CA ASP A 58 11.80 -9.92 14.41
C ASP A 58 13.03 -9.23 15.02
N ILE A 59 13.16 -7.92 14.85
CA ILE A 59 14.24 -7.12 15.46
C ILE A 59 14.11 -7.07 16.99
N GLU A 60 12.90 -6.91 17.51
CA GLU A 60 12.66 -6.91 18.97
C GLU A 60 13.02 -8.26 19.57
N LYS A 61 12.65 -9.36 18.91
CA LYS A 61 12.99 -10.72 19.35
C LYS A 61 14.51 -10.98 19.34
N GLN A 62 15.24 -10.39 18.38
CA GLN A 62 16.70 -10.45 18.34
C GLN A 62 17.34 -9.59 19.45
N LYS A 63 16.77 -8.43 19.80
CA LYS A 63 17.23 -7.59 20.93
C LYS A 63 17.03 -8.28 22.29
N GLU A 64 15.93 -8.98 22.48
CA GLU A 64 15.67 -9.74 23.72
C GLU A 64 16.64 -10.92 23.90
N THR A 65 17.05 -11.57 22.81
CA THR A 65 18.07 -12.64 22.86
C THR A 65 19.49 -12.11 23.02
N ALA A 66 19.78 -10.87 22.60
CA ALA A 66 21.10 -10.26 22.72
C ALA A 66 21.39 -9.64 24.11
N VAL A 67 20.38 -9.33 24.92
CA VAL A 67 20.55 -8.76 26.28
C VAL A 67 21.00 -9.82 27.30
N SER A 68 21.02 -11.11 26.92
CA SER A 68 21.49 -12.21 27.78
C SER A 68 23.00 -12.51 27.73
N SER A 69 23.80 -11.74 26.98
CA SER A 69 25.26 -11.94 27.00
C SER A 69 26.02 -10.63 26.81
N SER A 70 26.59 -10.20 27.95
CA SER A 70 27.82 -9.44 28.17
C SER A 70 27.99 -8.02 27.62
N ALA A 71 28.33 -7.25 28.61
CA ALA A 71 28.94 -5.92 28.62
C ALA A 71 30.23 -5.77 27.82
N SER A 72 30.47 -4.50 27.49
CA SER A 72 31.75 -3.78 27.25
C SER A 72 32.35 -3.78 25.85
N VAL A 73 32.55 -2.61 25.38
CA VAL A 73 33.74 -1.81 25.04
C VAL A 73 33.58 -0.98 23.75
N SER A 74 33.71 0.29 23.98
CA SER A 74 33.97 1.47 23.15
C SER A 74 34.73 1.29 21.84
N SER A 75 34.41 2.16 20.90
CA SER A 75 35.25 3.12 20.13
C SER A 75 34.90 3.18 18.66
N SER A 76 34.53 4.38 18.22
CA SER A 76 34.56 4.84 16.82
C SER A 76 36.04 4.98 16.34
N PRO A 77 36.38 5.23 15.07
CA PRO A 77 35.66 5.98 14.07
C PRO A 77 35.84 5.56 12.57
N THR A 78 35.00 6.16 11.71
CA THR A 78 35.22 6.60 10.31
C THR A 78 35.64 5.61 9.22
N THR A 79 34.81 5.47 8.20
CA THR A 79 35.13 5.91 6.81
C THR A 79 33.87 5.89 5.92
N ASP A 80 33.78 6.94 5.10
CA ASP A 80 32.83 7.17 4.03
C ASP A 80 32.80 6.04 3.00
N GLU A 81 31.57 5.60 2.64
CA GLU A 81 31.30 5.17 1.28
C GLU A 81 29.89 5.62 0.88
N ALA A 82 29.87 6.37 -0.22
CA ALA A 82 28.71 7.02 -0.78
C ALA A 82 27.66 6.01 -1.23
N VAL A 83 26.58 5.88 -0.46
CA VAL A 83 25.33 5.26 -0.92
C VAL A 83 24.53 6.36 -1.61
N THR A 84 24.39 6.25 -2.93
CA THR A 84 23.49 7.06 -3.73
C THR A 84 22.09 7.02 -3.13
N PRO A 85 21.46 8.16 -2.84
CA PRO A 85 20.12 8.17 -2.29
C PRO A 85 19.12 7.66 -3.34
N ARG A 86 18.40 6.60 -3.00
CA ARG A 86 17.14 6.26 -3.65
C ARG A 86 16.25 7.50 -3.59
N PRO A 87 15.54 7.89 -4.66
CA PRO A 87 14.70 9.08 -4.63
C PRO A 87 13.70 8.95 -3.48
N GLN A 88 13.87 9.80 -2.48
CA GLN A 88 12.83 10.05 -1.49
C GLN A 88 11.65 10.62 -2.24
N VAL A 89 10.51 9.95 -2.15
CA VAL A 89 9.24 10.49 -2.61
C VAL A 89 8.99 11.75 -1.78
N SER A 90 9.18 12.89 -2.44
CA SER A 90 8.81 14.19 -1.90
C SER A 90 7.39 14.07 -1.33
N THR A 91 7.14 14.63 -0.16
CA THR A 91 5.81 14.92 0.34
C THR A 91 5.17 15.93 -0.61
N SER A 92 4.77 15.48 -1.80
CA SER A 92 4.03 16.29 -2.75
C SER A 92 2.66 16.49 -2.12
N THR A 93 2.37 17.74 -1.78
CA THR A 93 1.03 18.17 -1.42
C THR A 93 0.07 17.66 -2.48
N LEU A 94 -0.89 16.82 -2.07
CA LEU A 94 -1.89 16.30 -3.01
C LEU A 94 -2.57 17.47 -3.75
N PRO A 95 -2.97 17.27 -5.01
CA PRO A 95 -3.68 18.29 -5.76
C PRO A 95 -4.93 18.75 -5.03
N GLN A 96 -5.26 20.04 -5.19
CA GLN A 96 -6.48 20.61 -4.59
C GLN A 96 -7.71 19.86 -5.12
N GLY A 97 -8.53 19.32 -4.22
CA GLY A 97 -9.70 18.52 -4.55
C GLY A 97 -9.47 17.00 -4.49
N ALA A 98 -8.24 16.53 -4.36
CA ALA A 98 -7.97 15.12 -4.10
C ALA A 98 -8.36 14.74 -2.67
N ILE A 99 -9.01 13.59 -2.51
CA ILE A 99 -9.43 13.07 -1.20
C ILE A 99 -8.23 12.38 -0.55
N ASN A 100 -7.71 12.95 0.53
CA ASN A 100 -6.56 12.43 1.25
C ASN A 100 -6.76 11.00 1.76
N ASN A 101 -7.94 10.74 2.34
CA ASN A 101 -8.29 9.41 2.86
C ASN A 101 -8.81 8.53 1.73
N SER A 102 -7.93 8.13 0.82
CA SER A 102 -8.23 7.31 -0.35
C SER A 102 -6.99 6.54 -0.78
N ILE A 103 -7.17 5.59 -1.67
CA ILE A 103 -6.06 4.90 -2.34
C ILE A 103 -6.01 5.29 -3.81
N ALA A 104 -4.81 5.34 -4.36
CA ALA A 104 -4.56 5.41 -5.80
C ALA A 104 -4.02 4.06 -6.28
N VAL A 105 -4.47 3.62 -7.44
CA VAL A 105 -4.01 2.37 -8.05
C VAL A 105 -3.60 2.61 -9.50
N ASP A 106 -2.55 1.94 -9.91
CA ASP A 106 -2.01 2.04 -11.27
C ASP A 106 -1.28 0.77 -11.67
N ALA A 107 -1.02 0.61 -12.96
CA ALA A 107 -0.24 -0.47 -13.53
C ALA A 107 0.82 0.06 -14.48
N ALA A 108 1.88 -0.70 -14.63
CA ALA A 108 2.92 -0.47 -15.63
C ALA A 108 3.14 -1.73 -16.44
N CYS A 109 3.43 -1.56 -17.72
CA CYS A 109 3.74 -2.68 -18.61
C CYS A 109 4.95 -2.33 -19.49
N SER A 110 6.02 -3.09 -19.35
CA SER A 110 7.21 -2.95 -20.21
C SER A 110 6.99 -3.75 -21.50
N GLY A 111 6.48 -3.06 -22.53
CA GLY A 111 5.85 -3.65 -23.70
C GLY A 111 4.34 -3.89 -23.45
N ASN A 112 3.52 -3.96 -24.51
CA ASN A 112 2.07 -4.16 -24.38
C ASN A 112 1.53 -5.09 -25.49
N PRO A 113 1.52 -6.44 -25.27
CA PRO A 113 1.79 -7.16 -24.03
C PRO A 113 3.29 -7.22 -23.65
N GLY A 114 3.56 -7.36 -22.35
CA GLY A 114 4.92 -7.42 -21.81
C GLY A 114 4.94 -7.72 -20.32
N LYS A 115 6.01 -7.29 -19.63
CA LYS A 115 6.12 -7.42 -18.17
C LYS A 115 5.21 -6.39 -17.50
N MET A 116 4.08 -6.87 -17.02
CA MET A 116 3.04 -6.08 -16.36
C MET A 116 3.13 -6.24 -14.86
N GLU A 117 3.01 -5.15 -14.15
CA GLU A 117 2.90 -5.07 -12.70
C GLU A 117 1.88 -3.99 -12.32
N TYR A 118 1.35 -4.07 -11.12
CA TYR A 118 0.44 -3.05 -10.60
C TYR A 118 0.64 -2.84 -9.10
N ARG A 119 0.25 -1.66 -8.62
CA ARG A 119 0.34 -1.32 -7.21
C ARG A 119 -0.81 -0.43 -6.74
N GLY A 120 -0.94 -0.34 -5.43
CA GLY A 120 -1.80 0.61 -4.75
C GLY A 120 -1.02 1.43 -3.73
N VAL A 121 -1.35 2.71 -3.65
CA VAL A 121 -0.71 3.69 -2.76
C VAL A 121 -1.78 4.38 -1.94
N TYR A 122 -1.59 4.46 -0.63
CA TYR A 122 -2.45 5.26 0.24
C TYR A 122 -2.07 6.73 0.14
N LEU A 123 -2.99 7.56 -0.32
CA LEU A 123 -2.69 8.94 -0.70
C LEU A 123 -2.25 9.83 0.47
N ARG A 124 -2.81 9.60 1.65
CA ARG A 124 -2.49 10.40 2.85
C ARG A 124 -1.01 10.33 3.25
N THR A 125 -0.40 9.18 3.06
CA THR A 125 0.98 8.91 3.48
C THR A 125 1.96 8.68 2.34
N GLY A 126 1.46 8.50 1.10
CA GLY A 126 2.27 8.07 -0.04
C GLY A 126 2.78 6.63 0.05
N LYS A 127 2.33 5.85 1.06
CA LYS A 127 2.79 4.48 1.28
C LYS A 127 2.19 3.53 0.26
N GLU A 128 3.02 2.68 -0.34
CA GLU A 128 2.58 1.54 -1.13
C GLU A 128 1.93 0.52 -0.19
N ILE A 129 0.68 0.15 -0.47
CA ILE A 129 -0.13 -0.77 0.35
C ILE A 129 -0.25 -2.16 -0.25
N PHE A 130 -0.04 -2.28 -1.54
CA PHE A 130 0.14 -3.55 -2.24
C PHE A 130 0.88 -3.36 -3.55
N HIS A 131 1.57 -4.42 -3.97
CA HIS A 131 2.24 -4.53 -5.26
C HIS A 131 2.11 -5.96 -5.77
N PHE A 132 1.96 -6.12 -7.08
CA PHE A 132 1.93 -7.42 -7.74
C PHE A 132 2.64 -7.36 -9.09
N GLY A 133 3.39 -8.41 -9.40
CA GLY A 133 4.13 -8.56 -10.66
C GLY A 133 5.64 -8.58 -10.44
N PRO A 134 6.44 -8.55 -11.53
CA PRO A 134 5.97 -8.53 -12.93
C PRO A 134 5.50 -9.90 -13.43
N VAL A 135 4.43 -9.90 -14.22
CA VAL A 135 3.94 -11.05 -14.97
C VAL A 135 3.70 -10.67 -16.43
N PHE A 136 3.64 -11.66 -17.33
CA PHE A 136 3.34 -11.35 -18.73
C PHE A 136 1.86 -10.98 -18.89
N GLY A 137 1.58 -9.75 -19.38
CA GLY A 137 0.23 -9.22 -19.50
C GLY A 137 0.16 -7.93 -20.30
N THR A 138 -0.94 -7.20 -20.14
CA THR A 138 -1.14 -5.86 -20.72
C THR A 138 -1.41 -4.84 -19.63
N ASN A 139 -1.13 -3.57 -19.93
CA ASN A 139 -1.39 -2.48 -18.98
C ASN A 139 -2.85 -2.46 -18.49
N ASN A 140 -3.80 -2.53 -19.43
CA ASN A 140 -5.24 -2.51 -19.10
C ASN A 140 -5.66 -3.65 -18.16
N ILE A 141 -5.06 -4.85 -18.28
CA ILE A 141 -5.32 -5.97 -17.36
C ILE A 141 -4.78 -5.63 -15.98
N GLY A 142 -3.56 -5.09 -15.91
CA GLY A 142 -2.94 -4.67 -14.65
C GLY A 142 -3.80 -3.64 -13.92
N GLU A 143 -4.25 -2.61 -14.60
CA GLU A 143 -5.13 -1.57 -14.05
C GLU A 143 -6.47 -2.13 -13.55
N PHE A 144 -7.09 -3.05 -14.30
CA PHE A 144 -8.29 -3.74 -13.86
C PHE A 144 -8.06 -4.54 -12.59
N LEU A 145 -6.98 -5.33 -12.53
CA LEU A 145 -6.62 -6.12 -11.36
C LEU A 145 -6.25 -5.23 -10.17
N ALA A 146 -5.60 -4.10 -10.39
CA ALA A 146 -5.25 -3.14 -9.34
C ALA A 146 -6.50 -2.58 -8.65
N ILE A 147 -7.53 -2.19 -9.42
CA ILE A 147 -8.80 -1.69 -8.84
C ILE A 147 -9.48 -2.81 -8.04
N VAL A 148 -9.56 -4.03 -8.57
CA VAL A 148 -10.23 -5.14 -7.88
C VAL A 148 -9.47 -5.55 -6.62
N HIS A 149 -8.13 -5.53 -6.65
CA HIS A 149 -7.29 -5.77 -5.48
C HIS A 149 -7.54 -4.71 -4.40
N GLY A 150 -7.58 -3.43 -4.78
CA GLY A 150 -7.92 -2.33 -3.89
C GLY A 150 -9.30 -2.51 -3.24
N LEU A 151 -10.33 -2.82 -4.03
CA LEU A 151 -11.68 -3.08 -3.52
C LEU A 151 -11.71 -4.26 -2.53
N ALA A 152 -11.01 -5.35 -2.85
CA ALA A 152 -10.94 -6.53 -1.99
C ALA A 152 -10.21 -6.23 -0.67
N LEU A 153 -9.11 -5.49 -0.73
CA LEU A 153 -8.35 -5.06 0.43
C LEU A 153 -9.19 -4.14 1.34
N LEU A 154 -9.84 -3.12 0.76
CA LEU A 154 -10.67 -2.19 1.53
C LEU A 154 -11.86 -2.92 2.19
N LYS A 155 -12.49 -3.86 1.49
CA LYS A 155 -13.55 -4.69 2.06
C LYS A 155 -13.05 -5.55 3.22
N GLN A 156 -11.88 -6.17 3.08
CA GLN A 156 -11.26 -6.95 4.14
C GLN A 156 -10.97 -6.11 5.39
N LYS A 157 -10.61 -4.84 5.20
CA LYS A 157 -10.35 -3.88 6.27
C LYS A 157 -11.62 -3.19 6.81
N GLY A 158 -12.80 -3.44 6.26
CA GLY A 158 -14.05 -2.78 6.65
C GLY A 158 -14.13 -1.31 6.22
N LEU A 159 -13.35 -0.90 5.22
CA LEU A 159 -13.27 0.47 4.71
C LEU A 159 -14.17 0.64 3.47
N ASP A 160 -15.45 0.34 3.60
CA ASP A 160 -16.40 0.22 2.49
C ASP A 160 -16.70 1.55 1.77
N ASP A 161 -16.40 2.70 2.37
CA ASP A 161 -16.67 4.02 1.80
C ASP A 161 -15.39 4.75 1.33
N MET A 162 -14.22 4.13 1.51
CA MET A 162 -12.94 4.72 1.10
C MET A 162 -12.81 4.76 -0.43
N PRO A 163 -12.55 5.94 -1.05
CA PRO A 163 -12.41 6.05 -2.49
C PRO A 163 -11.16 5.38 -3.04
N ILE A 164 -11.27 4.91 -4.29
CA ILE A 164 -10.16 4.41 -5.10
C ILE A 164 -10.01 5.31 -6.31
N TYR A 165 -8.83 5.91 -6.48
CA TYR A 165 -8.46 6.63 -7.68
C TYR A 165 -7.77 5.71 -8.68
N SER A 166 -8.15 5.84 -9.95
CA SER A 166 -7.47 5.21 -11.09
C SER A 166 -7.58 6.15 -12.28
N ASP A 167 -6.54 6.27 -13.08
CA ASP A 167 -6.55 7.06 -14.31
C ASP A 167 -7.02 6.27 -15.53
N SER A 168 -7.28 4.97 -15.39
CA SER A 168 -7.76 4.10 -16.45
C SER A 168 -9.28 4.09 -16.57
N VAL A 169 -9.79 4.72 -17.61
CA VAL A 169 -11.23 4.67 -17.96
C VAL A 169 -11.66 3.24 -18.33
N ASN A 170 -10.80 2.51 -19.04
CA ASN A 170 -11.08 1.14 -19.47
C ASN A 170 -11.20 0.18 -18.29
N ALA A 171 -10.27 0.25 -17.35
CA ALA A 171 -10.30 -0.57 -16.15
C ALA A 171 -11.56 -0.30 -15.30
N GLN A 172 -11.90 0.97 -15.09
CA GLN A 172 -13.12 1.35 -14.38
C GLN A 172 -14.38 0.82 -15.07
N LEU A 173 -14.43 0.86 -16.41
CA LEU A 173 -15.54 0.31 -17.18
C LEU A 173 -15.64 -1.21 -17.02
N TRP A 174 -14.51 -1.92 -17.05
CA TRP A 174 -14.48 -3.37 -16.88
C TRP A 174 -14.91 -3.79 -15.47
N VAL A 175 -14.52 -3.04 -14.45
CA VAL A 175 -14.97 -3.27 -13.06
C VAL A 175 -16.48 -3.09 -12.96
N ARG A 176 -17.04 -2.00 -13.52
CA ARG A 176 -18.50 -1.77 -13.56
C ARG A 176 -19.25 -2.88 -14.28
N LYS A 177 -18.69 -3.39 -15.38
CA LYS A 177 -19.26 -4.51 -16.14
C LYS A 177 -18.96 -5.87 -15.52
N LYS A 178 -18.14 -5.93 -14.46
CA LYS A 178 -17.68 -7.15 -13.80
C LYS A 178 -17.04 -8.14 -14.79
N LYS A 179 -16.39 -7.62 -15.83
CA LYS A 179 -15.81 -8.37 -16.92
C LYS A 179 -14.59 -7.67 -17.51
N CYS A 180 -13.44 -8.35 -17.49
CA CYS A 180 -12.22 -7.93 -18.18
C CYS A 180 -12.34 -8.24 -19.67
N LYS A 181 -12.39 -7.19 -20.51
CA LYS A 181 -12.48 -7.33 -21.96
C LYS A 181 -11.11 -7.24 -22.63
N THR A 182 -10.24 -8.18 -22.30
CA THR A 182 -8.94 -8.26 -22.96
C THR A 182 -8.98 -9.00 -24.27
N THR A 183 -8.08 -8.63 -25.20
CA THR A 183 -7.79 -9.34 -26.44
C THR A 183 -6.51 -10.17 -26.36
N LEU A 184 -5.85 -10.19 -25.19
CA LEU A 184 -4.68 -11.03 -24.96
C LEU A 184 -5.05 -12.50 -25.19
N GLU A 185 -4.25 -13.22 -25.94
CA GLU A 185 -4.50 -14.63 -26.19
C GLU A 185 -4.27 -15.48 -24.93
N ARG A 186 -5.19 -16.41 -24.64
CA ARG A 186 -5.04 -17.37 -23.57
C ARG A 186 -4.17 -18.53 -24.04
N ASN A 187 -3.03 -18.71 -23.41
CA ASN A 187 -2.07 -19.79 -23.68
C ASN A 187 -1.29 -20.12 -22.40
N GLU A 188 -0.34 -21.05 -22.45
CA GLU A 188 0.44 -21.47 -21.28
C GLU A 188 1.13 -20.32 -20.54
N LYS A 189 1.61 -19.30 -21.27
CA LYS A 189 2.28 -18.11 -20.66
C LYS A 189 1.31 -17.16 -19.97
N THR A 190 0.06 -17.16 -20.38
CA THR A 190 -0.97 -16.24 -19.89
C THR A 190 -1.97 -16.92 -18.97
N GLU A 191 -1.90 -18.25 -18.81
CA GLU A 191 -2.88 -19.03 -18.04
C GLU A 191 -2.99 -18.54 -16.60
N GLN A 192 -1.87 -18.29 -15.91
CA GLN A 192 -1.88 -17.77 -14.55
C GLN A 192 -2.58 -16.40 -14.45
N LEU A 193 -2.34 -15.53 -15.43
CA LEU A 193 -3.00 -14.23 -15.51
C LEU A 193 -4.50 -14.37 -15.74
N TYR A 194 -4.92 -15.31 -16.60
CA TYR A 194 -6.34 -15.60 -16.83
C TYR A 194 -7.04 -16.13 -15.58
N GLN A 195 -6.39 -16.99 -14.80
CA GLN A 195 -6.91 -17.44 -13.50
C GLN A 195 -7.10 -16.26 -12.53
N MET A 196 -6.18 -15.28 -12.53
CA MET A 196 -6.34 -14.07 -11.74
C MET A 196 -7.52 -13.22 -12.21
N ILE A 197 -7.68 -13.04 -13.52
CA ILE A 197 -8.83 -12.33 -14.10
C ILE A 197 -10.14 -13.01 -13.69
N GLU A 198 -10.23 -14.32 -13.82
CA GLU A 198 -11.42 -15.10 -13.44
C GLU A 198 -11.75 -14.99 -11.94
N ARG A 199 -10.71 -14.98 -11.09
CA ARG A 199 -10.87 -14.74 -9.65
C ARG A 199 -11.39 -13.33 -9.37
N ALA A 200 -10.84 -12.33 -10.04
CA ALA A 200 -11.26 -10.94 -9.90
C ALA A 200 -12.71 -10.74 -10.36
N GLU A 201 -13.09 -11.29 -11.52
CA GLU A 201 -14.47 -11.27 -12.02
C GLU A 201 -15.44 -11.98 -11.07
N THR A 202 -15.03 -13.13 -10.55
CA THR A 202 -15.81 -13.91 -9.56
C THR A 202 -16.01 -13.12 -8.29
N TRP A 203 -14.94 -12.44 -7.81
CA TRP A 203 -15.04 -11.58 -6.64
C TRP A 203 -16.03 -10.44 -6.86
N LEU A 204 -15.95 -9.74 -7.98
CA LEU A 204 -16.88 -8.66 -8.34
C LEU A 204 -18.35 -9.12 -8.44
N LYS A 205 -18.58 -10.37 -8.86
CA LYS A 205 -19.93 -10.94 -8.94
C LYS A 205 -20.49 -11.33 -7.57
N LYS A 206 -19.63 -11.87 -6.70
CA LYS A 206 -20.03 -12.36 -5.37
C LYS A 206 -20.07 -11.29 -4.29
N ASN A 207 -19.39 -10.17 -4.50
CA ASN A 207 -19.28 -9.10 -3.53
C ASN A 207 -19.98 -7.83 -3.99
N THR A 208 -20.59 -7.14 -3.02
CA THR A 208 -21.01 -5.74 -3.16
C THR A 208 -19.96 -4.85 -2.54
N TYR A 209 -19.74 -3.69 -3.10
CA TYR A 209 -18.86 -2.64 -2.58
C TYR A 209 -19.53 -1.27 -2.75
N ARG A 210 -19.25 -0.35 -1.84
CA ARG A 210 -19.75 1.04 -1.88
C ARG A 210 -18.62 2.02 -2.20
N ASN A 211 -17.38 1.54 -2.21
CA ASN A 211 -16.20 2.33 -2.48
C ASN A 211 -16.33 3.09 -3.79
N PRO A 212 -16.29 4.44 -3.79
CA PRO A 212 -16.28 5.22 -5.01
C PRO A 212 -15.01 4.94 -5.82
N ILE A 213 -15.18 4.61 -7.10
CA ILE A 213 -14.04 4.51 -8.04
C ILE A 213 -14.03 5.80 -8.84
N ILE A 214 -12.99 6.61 -8.64
CA ILE A 214 -12.90 7.98 -9.14
C ILE A 214 -11.78 8.07 -10.18
N LYS A 215 -12.06 8.73 -11.29
CA LYS A 215 -11.06 9.03 -12.31
C LYS A 215 -10.05 10.04 -11.76
N TRP A 216 -8.75 9.67 -11.81
CA TRP A 216 -7.67 10.61 -11.58
C TRP A 216 -7.50 11.51 -12.81
N PRO A 217 -7.64 12.84 -12.71
CA PRO A 217 -7.55 13.73 -13.85
C PRO A 217 -6.08 14.10 -14.12
N THR A 218 -5.34 13.22 -14.77
CA THR A 218 -3.88 13.34 -15.02
C THR A 218 -3.53 14.66 -15.72
N GLU A 219 -4.38 15.16 -16.62
CA GLU A 219 -4.14 16.44 -17.30
C GLU A 219 -4.12 17.65 -16.36
N GLN A 220 -4.84 17.58 -15.21
CA GLN A 220 -4.95 18.67 -14.24
C GLN A 220 -4.05 18.46 -13.03
N TRP A 221 -3.89 17.22 -12.60
CA TRP A 221 -3.25 16.85 -11.35
C TRP A 221 -1.86 16.25 -11.52
N GLY A 222 -1.43 16.01 -12.77
CA GLY A 222 -0.20 15.27 -13.07
C GLY A 222 -0.38 13.76 -12.88
N GLU A 223 0.72 13.04 -12.90
CA GLU A 223 0.72 11.58 -12.79
C GLU A 223 0.08 11.14 -11.47
N ILE A 224 -0.62 10.01 -11.52
CA ILE A 224 -1.24 9.42 -10.33
C ILE A 224 -0.15 8.96 -9.34
N PRO A 225 -0.29 9.15 -8.02
CA PRO A 225 0.74 8.76 -7.05
C PRO A 225 1.16 7.29 -7.07
N ALA A 226 0.34 6.43 -7.66
CA ALA A 226 0.67 5.04 -7.89
C ALA A 226 1.45 4.80 -9.21
N ASP A 227 1.71 5.83 -10.04
CA ASP A 227 2.51 5.71 -11.28
C ASP A 227 3.93 5.20 -10.99
N PHE A 228 4.42 4.28 -11.81
CA PHE A 228 5.72 3.64 -11.63
C PHE A 228 6.91 4.51 -12.05
N GLY A 229 6.66 5.71 -12.62
CA GLY A 229 7.72 6.62 -13.08
C GLY A 229 8.56 6.06 -14.24
N ARG A 230 8.05 5.08 -14.98
CA ARG A 230 8.71 4.49 -16.14
C ARG A 230 8.10 5.07 -17.43
N LYS A 231 8.79 6.03 -17.99
CA LYS A 231 8.52 6.55 -19.34
C LYS A 231 9.64 6.16 -20.26
#